data_b44dfb0953af2dec22062a83d37312fd
#
_entry.id   b44dfb0953af2dec22062a83d37312fd
#
_cell.length_a   1.000
_cell.length_b   1.000
_cell.length_c   1.000
_cell.angle_alpha   90.00
_cell.angle_beta   90.00
_cell.angle_gamma   90.00
#
_symmetry.space_group_name_H-M   'P 1'
#
loop_
_entity.id
_entity.type
_entity.pdbx_description
1 polymer ?
#
loop_
_entity_poly.entity_id
_entity_poly.type
_entity_poly.pdbx_seq_one_letter_code
_entity_poly.pdbx_strand_id
1 'polypeptide(L)'
;LIDRLTASGGGERLAIQIATRLDPERFESVLCASRRPGPVELDPSVPVAERMVQDAGIRYFSLERHSGLRVDDWLPLYRLLRRERFDVIHAHKFGSNVWATVIGRLARVPVIVTHEHTWSFEGEPVRRLLDRHLIGRFSSVFVAVSQEDRRKIIEIEGVRPDKVLFVPNGVTVRAAEGTDVRAELDIPPDAPLIGTVGVLRPQKALDVLIRATVPLLADFPELRLVIAGAGPERKALEALIHSEGVSDRVILAGFRDDVPDVIATLDVAASSSAFEGSPLAMMEFMAAGCPIVATRVGGVPDLIDDGVHGLLVDSGDVAGMTVALRRMLTDREAALQMGDRARERRRREFDLDVVVRRFQALYELLRAGNRPPESVTELDGERQGDRAAVPR
;
A
#
# COMPACT_ATOMS: atom_id res chain seq x y z
N LEU A 1 -6.17 -1.87 15.37
CA LEU A 1 -6.24 -0.46 15.79
C LEU A 1 -5.67 0.44 14.70
N ILE A 2 -6.44 1.42 14.25
CA ILE A 2 -6.06 2.40 13.22
C ILE A 2 -6.15 3.83 13.75
N ASP A 3 -5.59 4.81 13.03
CA ASP A 3 -5.69 6.21 13.44
C ASP A 3 -7.09 6.77 13.14
N ARG A 4 -7.58 6.64 11.89
CA ARG A 4 -8.92 7.10 11.46
C ARG A 4 -9.58 6.06 10.56
N LEU A 5 -10.91 6.05 10.55
CA LEU A 5 -11.67 5.26 9.60
C LEU A 5 -11.70 6.00 8.24
N THR A 6 -10.85 5.57 7.33
CA THR A 6 -10.69 6.14 5.98
C THR A 6 -10.13 5.09 5.03
N ALA A 7 -10.46 5.18 3.77
CA ALA A 7 -9.91 4.31 2.72
C ALA A 7 -8.93 5.05 1.78
N SER A 8 -8.62 6.33 2.04
CA SER A 8 -7.69 7.13 1.25
C SER A 8 -6.21 6.78 1.50
N GLY A 9 -5.89 6.32 2.72
CA GLY A 9 -4.54 5.90 3.09
C GLY A 9 -4.33 4.40 2.88
N GLY A 10 -3.23 4.00 2.24
CA GLY A 10 -2.94 2.58 2.00
C GLY A 10 -2.92 1.73 3.28
N GLY A 11 -2.36 2.26 4.37
CA GLY A 11 -2.29 1.55 5.65
C GLY A 11 -3.65 1.36 6.33
N GLU A 12 -4.50 2.38 6.36
CA GLU A 12 -5.86 2.27 6.91
C GLU A 12 -6.72 1.34 6.05
N ARG A 13 -6.68 1.49 4.73
CA ARG A 13 -7.39 0.62 3.78
C ARG A 13 -7.01 -0.84 4.00
N LEU A 14 -5.72 -1.15 4.09
CA LEU A 14 -5.26 -2.51 4.35
C LEU A 14 -5.74 -3.03 5.71
N ALA A 15 -5.65 -2.22 6.77
CA ALA A 15 -6.13 -2.61 8.09
C ALA A 15 -7.61 -2.97 8.11
N ILE A 16 -8.45 -2.15 7.45
CA ILE A 16 -9.87 -2.42 7.29
C ILE A 16 -10.06 -3.73 6.50
N GLN A 17 -9.35 -3.88 5.38
CA GLN A 17 -9.45 -5.07 4.53
C GLN A 17 -9.01 -6.35 5.25
N ILE A 18 -7.98 -6.31 6.07
CA ILE A 18 -7.60 -7.45 6.92
C ILE A 18 -8.73 -7.75 7.91
N ALA A 19 -9.19 -6.75 8.66
CA ALA A 19 -10.19 -6.94 9.69
C ALA A 19 -11.52 -7.50 9.15
N THR A 20 -11.92 -7.10 7.93
CA THR A 20 -13.18 -7.50 7.29
C THR A 20 -13.10 -8.86 6.58
N ARG A 21 -11.89 -9.44 6.42
CA ARG A 21 -11.67 -10.69 5.68
C ARG A 21 -11.09 -11.82 6.51
N LEU A 22 -10.87 -11.61 7.81
CA LEU A 22 -10.53 -12.73 8.69
C LEU A 22 -11.66 -13.75 8.64
N ASP A 23 -11.29 -15.03 8.64
CA ASP A 23 -12.22 -16.15 8.66
C ASP A 23 -13.14 -16.06 9.91
N PRO A 24 -14.46 -15.83 9.74
CA PRO A 24 -15.37 -15.61 10.87
C PRO A 24 -15.60 -16.86 11.71
N GLU A 25 -15.29 -18.07 11.21
CA GLU A 25 -15.34 -19.29 12.01
C GLU A 25 -14.17 -19.41 12.99
N ARG A 26 -13.08 -18.70 12.74
CA ARG A 26 -11.83 -18.75 13.52
C ARG A 26 -11.54 -17.45 14.28
N PHE A 27 -12.03 -16.32 13.80
CA PHE A 27 -11.68 -15.01 14.31
C PHE A 27 -12.91 -14.12 14.50
N GLU A 28 -13.08 -13.57 15.69
CA GLU A 28 -13.99 -12.45 15.94
C GLU A 28 -13.22 -11.14 15.82
N SER A 29 -13.60 -10.32 14.86
CA SER A 29 -12.89 -9.09 14.51
C SER A 29 -13.61 -7.85 15.07
N VAL A 30 -12.81 -6.94 15.66
CA VAL A 30 -13.29 -5.60 16.07
C VAL A 30 -12.34 -4.56 15.51
N LEU A 31 -12.86 -3.61 14.74
CA LEU A 31 -12.09 -2.48 14.25
C LEU A 31 -12.18 -1.32 15.25
N CYS A 32 -11.04 -0.80 15.69
CA CYS A 32 -10.97 0.36 16.57
C CYS A 32 -10.22 1.52 15.90
N ALA A 33 -10.88 2.68 15.74
CA ALA A 33 -10.22 3.91 15.34
C ALA A 33 -9.91 4.80 16.54
N SER A 34 -8.70 5.37 16.57
CA SER A 34 -8.28 6.23 17.68
C SER A 34 -8.86 7.64 17.60
N ARG A 35 -9.19 8.13 16.40
CA ARG A 35 -9.76 9.46 16.15
C ARG A 35 -11.04 9.35 15.34
N ARG A 36 -11.88 10.37 15.44
CA ARG A 36 -13.04 10.50 14.54
C ARG A 36 -12.61 10.59 13.08
N PRO A 37 -13.41 10.05 12.15
CA PRO A 37 -13.26 10.38 10.73
C PRO A 37 -13.26 11.89 10.54
N GLY A 38 -12.51 12.37 9.53
CA GLY A 38 -12.61 13.76 9.09
C GLY A 38 -13.97 14.03 8.42
N PRO A 39 -14.31 15.31 8.19
CA PRO A 39 -15.47 15.66 7.36
C PRO A 39 -15.34 15.01 5.97
N VAL A 40 -16.47 14.55 5.41
CA VAL A 40 -16.52 13.87 4.10
C VAL A 40 -16.01 14.79 2.98
N GLU A 41 -16.23 16.10 3.12
CA GLU A 41 -15.74 17.11 2.19
C GLU A 41 -14.21 17.16 2.10
N LEU A 42 -13.52 16.76 3.17
CA LEU A 42 -12.05 16.68 3.24
C LEU A 42 -11.50 15.30 2.93
N ASP A 43 -12.30 14.25 3.10
CA ASP A 43 -11.94 12.88 2.80
C ASP A 43 -13.14 12.08 2.26
N PRO A 44 -13.37 12.11 0.95
CA PRO A 44 -14.48 11.41 0.29
C PRO A 44 -14.46 9.88 0.45
N SER A 45 -13.34 9.31 0.94
CA SER A 45 -13.22 7.86 1.12
C SER A 45 -13.79 7.35 2.45
N VAL A 46 -14.19 8.24 3.36
CA VAL A 46 -14.80 7.84 4.66
C VAL A 46 -16.06 7.00 4.46
N PRO A 47 -17.05 7.40 3.63
CA PRO A 47 -18.23 6.56 3.39
C PRO A 47 -17.91 5.18 2.79
N VAL A 48 -16.82 5.08 2.02
CA VAL A 48 -16.34 3.80 1.48
C VAL A 48 -15.84 2.91 2.60
N ALA A 49 -15.02 3.45 3.51
CA ALA A 49 -14.53 2.72 4.67
C ALA A 49 -15.67 2.27 5.61
N GLU A 50 -16.66 3.12 5.84
CA GLU A 50 -17.83 2.79 6.65
C GLU A 50 -18.64 1.64 6.02
N ARG A 51 -18.90 1.69 4.72
CA ARG A 51 -19.57 0.59 4.00
C ARG A 51 -18.78 -0.72 4.11
N MET A 52 -17.47 -0.71 3.92
CA MET A 52 -16.65 -1.91 4.05
C MET A 52 -16.81 -2.59 5.42
N VAL A 53 -16.90 -1.81 6.49
CA VAL A 53 -17.07 -2.31 7.86
C VAL A 53 -18.49 -2.83 8.09
N GLN A 54 -19.51 -2.11 7.59
CA GLN A 54 -20.92 -2.48 7.71
C GLN A 54 -21.24 -3.76 6.94
N ASP A 55 -20.80 -3.84 5.67
CA ASP A 55 -21.04 -5.00 4.80
C ASP A 55 -20.41 -6.28 5.36
N ALA A 56 -19.27 -6.15 6.03
CA ALA A 56 -18.61 -7.28 6.68
C ALA A 56 -19.23 -7.65 8.04
N GLY A 57 -20.15 -6.84 8.58
CA GLY A 57 -20.80 -7.10 9.85
C GLY A 57 -19.86 -7.08 11.07
N ILE A 58 -18.67 -6.50 10.94
CA ILE A 58 -17.74 -6.43 12.07
C ILE A 58 -18.04 -5.24 12.98
N ARG A 59 -17.77 -5.41 14.27
CA ARG A 59 -17.97 -4.33 15.24
C ARG A 59 -16.94 -3.22 15.03
N TYR A 60 -17.42 -1.98 15.05
CA TYR A 60 -16.60 -0.78 15.01
C TYR A 60 -16.66 0.00 16.32
N PHE A 61 -15.50 0.48 16.78
CA PHE A 61 -15.36 1.27 17.98
C PHE A 61 -14.48 2.49 17.71
N SER A 62 -14.92 3.70 18.09
CA SER A 62 -14.13 4.93 18.00
C SER A 62 -13.78 5.45 19.41
N LEU A 63 -12.50 5.75 19.63
CA LEU A 63 -12.04 6.37 20.87
C LEU A 63 -12.33 7.87 20.93
N GLU A 64 -12.61 8.49 19.77
CA GLU A 64 -12.90 9.91 19.61
C GLU A 64 -11.86 10.85 20.22
N ARG A 65 -10.60 10.46 20.19
CA ARG A 65 -9.50 11.22 20.81
C ARG A 65 -9.39 12.62 20.22
N HIS A 66 -9.20 13.58 21.11
CA HIS A 66 -9.04 15.00 20.76
C HIS A 66 -7.56 15.41 20.63
N SER A 67 -6.64 14.76 21.37
CA SER A 67 -5.21 15.07 21.31
C SER A 67 -4.31 13.81 21.37
N GLY A 68 -3.06 13.94 20.90
CA GLY A 68 -2.09 12.83 20.89
C GLY A 68 -1.54 12.46 22.28
N LEU A 69 -1.58 13.38 23.25
CA LEU A 69 -0.84 13.27 24.50
C LEU A 69 -1.70 12.95 25.75
N ARG A 70 -3.02 13.02 25.62
CA ARG A 70 -3.91 12.73 26.76
C ARG A 70 -4.04 11.23 26.99
N VAL A 71 -3.52 10.76 28.10
CA VAL A 71 -3.54 9.33 28.46
C VAL A 71 -4.98 8.85 28.78
N ASP A 72 -5.81 9.71 29.33
CA ASP A 72 -7.21 9.43 29.66
C ASP A 72 -8.06 9.12 28.41
N ASP A 73 -7.75 9.70 27.25
CA ASP A 73 -8.40 9.40 25.97
C ASP A 73 -8.27 7.90 25.55
N TRP A 74 -7.31 7.19 26.14
CA TRP A 74 -7.06 5.77 25.85
C TRP A 74 -7.69 4.80 26.87
N LEU A 75 -8.26 5.31 27.95
CA LEU A 75 -8.92 4.49 28.96
C LEU A 75 -10.08 3.64 28.40
N PRO A 76 -10.90 4.12 27.44
CA PRO A 76 -11.91 3.28 26.81
C PRO A 76 -11.31 2.04 26.12
N LEU A 77 -10.17 2.18 25.43
CA LEU A 77 -9.48 1.03 24.82
C LEU A 77 -9.02 0.03 25.89
N TYR A 78 -8.40 0.51 26.99
CA TYR A 78 -7.99 -0.37 28.08
C TYR A 78 -9.18 -1.15 28.67
N ARG A 79 -10.29 -0.47 28.91
CA ARG A 79 -11.52 -1.10 29.44
C ARG A 79 -12.09 -2.13 28.47
N LEU A 80 -12.11 -1.81 27.18
CA LEU A 80 -12.55 -2.73 26.13
C LEU A 80 -11.71 -4.01 26.13
N LEU A 81 -10.37 -3.86 26.04
CA LEU A 81 -9.43 -4.98 26.00
C LEU A 81 -9.52 -5.87 27.25
N ARG A 82 -9.72 -5.26 28.43
CA ARG A 82 -9.87 -6.01 29.70
C ARG A 82 -11.19 -6.73 29.82
N ARG A 83 -12.28 -6.10 29.37
CA ARG A 83 -13.63 -6.67 29.46
C ARG A 83 -13.82 -7.84 28.53
N GLU A 84 -13.37 -7.69 27.28
CA GLU A 84 -13.62 -8.66 26.22
C GLU A 84 -12.49 -9.66 26.03
N ARG A 85 -11.34 -9.49 26.70
CA ARG A 85 -10.21 -10.43 26.73
C ARG A 85 -9.71 -10.80 25.34
N PHE A 86 -9.40 -9.78 24.53
CA PHE A 86 -8.83 -10.00 23.19
C PHE A 86 -7.55 -10.82 23.25
N ASP A 87 -7.41 -11.78 22.33
CA ASP A 87 -6.20 -12.58 22.13
C ASP A 87 -5.13 -11.81 21.36
N VAL A 88 -5.53 -10.99 20.40
CA VAL A 88 -4.63 -10.24 19.51
C VAL A 88 -5.05 -8.77 19.45
N ILE A 89 -4.09 -7.87 19.54
CA ILE A 89 -4.22 -6.49 19.08
C ILE A 89 -3.25 -6.26 17.92
N HIS A 90 -3.78 -5.89 16.76
CA HIS A 90 -2.99 -5.51 15.59
C HIS A 90 -3.14 -4.01 15.36
N ALA A 91 -2.05 -3.27 15.47
CA ALA A 91 -2.03 -1.82 15.32
C ALA A 91 -1.26 -1.40 14.07
N HIS A 92 -1.72 -0.34 13.45
CA HIS A 92 -1.18 0.19 12.20
C HIS A 92 -0.71 1.62 12.39
N LYS A 93 0.49 1.93 11.91
CA LYS A 93 1.21 3.21 12.02
C LYS A 93 1.73 3.51 13.43
N PHE A 94 2.83 4.27 13.47
CA PHE A 94 3.60 4.56 14.67
C PHE A 94 2.77 4.95 15.90
N GLY A 95 1.89 5.96 15.78
CA GLY A 95 1.10 6.42 16.93
C GLY A 95 0.20 5.34 17.53
N SER A 96 -0.46 4.54 16.69
CA SER A 96 -1.27 3.40 17.11
C SER A 96 -0.40 2.27 17.68
N ASN A 97 0.78 2.02 17.09
CA ASN A 97 1.74 1.01 17.53
C ASN A 97 2.23 1.27 18.95
N VAL A 98 2.59 2.54 19.29
CA VAL A 98 3.00 2.94 20.63
C VAL A 98 1.91 2.62 21.66
N TRP A 99 0.69 3.10 21.41
CA TRP A 99 -0.40 2.95 22.37
C TRP A 99 -0.94 1.52 22.47
N ALA A 100 -1.00 0.80 21.35
CA ALA A 100 -1.34 -0.62 21.35
C ALA A 100 -0.35 -1.43 22.19
N THR A 101 0.94 -1.10 22.10
CA THR A 101 1.97 -1.77 22.90
C THR A 101 1.80 -1.49 24.39
N VAL A 102 1.64 -0.23 24.78
CA VAL A 102 1.46 0.14 26.19
C VAL A 102 0.18 -0.47 26.76
N ILE A 103 -0.95 -0.19 26.12
CA ILE A 103 -2.27 -0.57 26.64
C ILE A 103 -2.50 -2.07 26.53
N GLY A 104 -2.05 -2.70 25.42
CA GLY A 104 -2.13 -4.14 25.24
C GLY A 104 -1.38 -4.89 26.35
N ARG A 105 -0.19 -4.42 26.72
CA ARG A 105 0.57 -5.00 27.87
C ARG A 105 -0.13 -4.80 29.19
N LEU A 106 -0.62 -3.59 29.46
CA LEU A 106 -1.38 -3.31 30.71
C LEU A 106 -2.68 -4.12 30.77
N ALA A 107 -3.36 -4.29 29.66
CA ALA A 107 -4.56 -5.11 29.56
C ALA A 107 -4.27 -6.62 29.54
N ARG A 108 -3.00 -7.03 29.43
CA ARG A 108 -2.54 -8.42 29.33
C ARG A 108 -3.05 -9.12 28.06
N VAL A 109 -3.10 -8.40 26.93
CA VAL A 109 -3.36 -9.01 25.61
C VAL A 109 -2.18 -9.92 25.26
N PRO A 110 -2.41 -11.20 24.93
CA PRO A 110 -1.33 -12.17 24.69
C PRO A 110 -0.44 -11.79 23.51
N VAL A 111 -1.05 -11.37 22.40
CA VAL A 111 -0.36 -11.06 21.14
C VAL A 111 -0.53 -9.60 20.77
N ILE A 112 0.59 -8.90 20.58
CA ILE A 112 0.61 -7.52 20.11
C ILE A 112 1.39 -7.47 18.79
N VAL A 113 0.68 -7.21 17.70
CA VAL A 113 1.24 -7.02 16.36
C VAL A 113 1.30 -5.52 16.09
N THR A 114 2.47 -5.01 15.78
CA THR A 114 2.67 -3.62 15.35
C THR A 114 3.05 -3.60 13.88
N HIS A 115 2.45 -2.72 13.09
CA HIS A 115 2.58 -2.70 11.64
C HIS A 115 2.93 -1.29 11.17
N GLU A 116 4.08 -1.14 10.52
CA GLU A 116 4.51 0.12 9.92
C GLU A 116 4.31 0.07 8.40
N HIS A 117 3.75 1.12 7.85
CA HIS A 117 3.37 1.18 6.42
C HIS A 117 4.31 1.98 5.54
N THR A 118 5.19 2.75 6.12
CA THR A 118 6.23 3.51 5.40
C THR A 118 7.25 4.02 6.40
N TRP A 119 8.50 3.77 6.15
CA TRP A 119 9.59 4.36 6.91
C TRP A 119 10.06 5.65 6.22
N SER A 120 9.58 6.80 6.68
CA SER A 120 9.91 8.12 6.10
C SER A 120 10.54 9.08 7.11
N PHE A 121 11.09 8.58 8.23
CA PHE A 121 11.47 9.38 9.39
C PHE A 121 12.97 9.31 9.65
N GLU A 122 13.77 9.82 8.73
CA GLU A 122 15.20 9.93 8.98
C GLU A 122 15.45 10.92 10.13
N GLY A 123 16.04 10.41 11.22
CA GLY A 123 16.60 11.25 12.27
C GLY A 123 15.70 11.65 13.43
N GLU A 124 14.49 11.12 13.57
CA GLU A 124 13.64 11.39 14.75
C GLU A 124 14.10 10.58 15.99
N PRO A 125 14.88 11.17 16.93
CA PRO A 125 15.48 10.39 18.02
C PRO A 125 14.45 9.81 18.99
N VAL A 126 13.35 10.51 19.23
CA VAL A 126 12.27 10.05 20.11
C VAL A 126 11.59 8.82 19.52
N ARG A 127 11.34 8.82 18.21
CA ARG A 127 10.74 7.69 17.52
C ARG A 127 11.66 6.47 17.59
N ARG A 128 12.94 6.61 17.28
CA ARG A 128 13.95 5.53 17.40
C ARG A 128 13.99 4.94 18.81
N LEU A 129 13.93 5.79 19.84
CA LEU A 129 13.89 5.34 21.22
C LEU A 129 12.64 4.50 21.50
N LEU A 130 11.46 4.96 21.04
CA LEU A 130 10.20 4.26 21.24
C LEU A 130 10.13 2.96 20.42
N ASP A 131 10.58 2.97 19.17
CA ASP A 131 10.62 1.77 18.33
C ASP A 131 11.56 0.72 18.93
N ARG A 132 12.75 1.10 19.37
CA ARG A 132 13.72 0.16 19.99
C ARG A 132 13.29 -0.36 21.34
N HIS A 133 12.91 0.52 22.27
CA HIS A 133 12.79 0.19 23.69
C HIS A 133 11.36 -0.08 24.15
N LEU A 134 10.36 0.38 23.39
CA LEU A 134 8.95 0.14 23.68
C LEU A 134 8.36 -0.87 22.68
N ILE A 135 8.24 -0.50 21.42
CA ILE A 135 7.57 -1.33 20.40
C ILE A 135 8.35 -2.63 20.19
N GLY A 136 9.61 -2.57 19.80
CA GLY A 136 10.45 -3.74 19.51
C GLY A 136 10.68 -4.66 20.71
N ARG A 137 10.62 -4.12 21.94
CA ARG A 137 10.77 -4.92 23.16
C ARG A 137 9.47 -5.61 23.57
N PHE A 138 8.34 -4.90 23.50
CA PHE A 138 7.10 -5.33 24.12
C PHE A 138 6.03 -5.79 23.14
N SER A 139 6.14 -5.55 21.81
CA SER A 139 5.31 -6.22 20.83
C SER A 139 5.70 -7.69 20.66
N SER A 140 4.79 -8.51 20.16
CA SER A 140 5.07 -9.89 19.77
C SER A 140 5.86 -9.93 18.45
N VAL A 141 5.48 -9.07 17.51
CA VAL A 141 6.13 -8.90 16.21
C VAL A 141 5.97 -7.45 15.73
N PHE A 142 6.98 -6.95 15.02
CA PHE A 142 6.94 -5.68 14.30
C PHE A 142 6.93 -5.98 12.80
N VAL A 143 5.82 -5.70 12.14
CA VAL A 143 5.62 -5.95 10.70
C VAL A 143 6.07 -4.75 9.90
N ALA A 144 6.96 -4.99 8.94
CA ALA A 144 7.39 -4.07 7.90
C ALA A 144 6.76 -4.46 6.56
N VAL A 145 6.40 -3.48 5.73
CA VAL A 145 5.73 -3.71 4.44
C VAL A 145 6.70 -3.84 3.25
N SER A 146 8.00 -3.61 3.49
CA SER A 146 9.07 -3.79 2.50
C SER A 146 10.33 -4.33 3.16
N GLN A 147 11.20 -4.96 2.36
CA GLN A 147 12.52 -5.39 2.83
C GLN A 147 13.40 -4.20 3.21
N GLU A 148 13.25 -3.08 2.50
CA GLU A 148 13.95 -1.85 2.84
C GLU A 148 13.51 -1.30 4.19
N ASP A 149 12.19 -1.23 4.46
CA ASP A 149 11.67 -0.81 5.76
C ASP A 149 12.12 -1.77 6.87
N ARG A 150 12.07 -3.09 6.61
CA ARG A 150 12.59 -4.10 7.55
C ARG A 150 14.05 -3.84 7.91
N ARG A 151 14.90 -3.60 6.91
CA ARG A 151 16.31 -3.28 7.11
C ARG A 151 16.49 -2.02 7.94
N LYS A 152 15.76 -0.94 7.63
CA LYS A 152 15.82 0.34 8.36
C LYS A 152 15.36 0.19 9.83
N ILE A 153 14.29 -0.56 10.09
CA ILE A 153 13.80 -0.86 11.45
C ILE A 153 14.89 -1.61 12.25
N ILE A 154 15.61 -2.52 11.63
CA ILE A 154 16.68 -3.28 12.29
C ILE A 154 17.94 -2.42 12.49
N GLU A 155 18.47 -1.81 11.42
CA GLU A 155 19.77 -1.16 11.41
C GLU A 155 19.74 0.25 12.01
N ILE A 156 18.69 1.03 11.72
CA ILE A 156 18.58 2.43 12.14
C ILE A 156 17.84 2.55 13.48
N GLU A 157 16.70 1.92 13.62
CA GLU A 157 15.92 1.99 14.85
C GLU A 157 16.44 1.03 15.93
N GLY A 158 17.21 0.02 15.52
CA GLY A 158 17.88 -0.93 16.45
C GLY A 158 16.92 -1.93 17.08
N VAL A 159 15.83 -2.27 16.37
CA VAL A 159 14.93 -3.35 16.75
C VAL A 159 15.59 -4.69 16.44
N ARG A 160 15.40 -5.68 17.32
CA ARG A 160 16.00 -7.01 17.14
C ARG A 160 15.47 -7.69 15.86
N PRO A 161 16.34 -8.30 15.04
CA PRO A 161 15.93 -8.94 13.77
C PRO A 161 14.85 -10.01 13.94
N ASP A 162 14.91 -10.80 15.03
CA ASP A 162 13.93 -11.85 15.37
C ASP A 162 12.54 -11.32 15.76
N LYS A 163 12.38 -10.01 15.81
CA LYS A 163 11.12 -9.31 16.09
C LYS A 163 10.53 -8.64 14.85
N VAL A 164 11.28 -8.53 13.74
CA VAL A 164 10.85 -7.78 12.56
C VAL A 164 10.55 -8.76 11.42
N LEU A 165 9.28 -8.84 11.05
CA LEU A 165 8.81 -9.68 9.95
C LEU A 165 8.43 -8.78 8.76
N PHE A 166 8.92 -9.10 7.57
CA PHE A 166 8.43 -8.51 6.34
C PHE A 166 7.17 -9.23 5.88
N VAL A 167 6.08 -8.48 5.74
CA VAL A 167 4.83 -8.93 5.12
C VAL A 167 4.40 -7.86 4.11
N PRO A 168 4.46 -8.13 2.81
CA PRO A 168 4.02 -7.18 1.81
C PRO A 168 2.53 -6.89 1.94
N ASN A 169 2.11 -5.71 1.49
CA ASN A 169 0.69 -5.40 1.36
C ASN A 169 0.02 -6.35 0.36
N GLY A 170 -1.29 -6.45 0.45
CA GLY A 170 -2.13 -7.13 -0.53
C GLY A 170 -3.22 -6.21 -1.06
N VAL A 171 -3.70 -6.50 -2.25
CA VAL A 171 -4.79 -5.74 -2.86
C VAL A 171 -5.86 -6.67 -3.42
N THR A 172 -7.12 -6.33 -3.18
CA THR A 172 -8.23 -6.85 -3.96
C THR A 172 -8.45 -5.94 -5.15
N VAL A 173 -8.51 -6.50 -6.31
CA VAL A 173 -8.78 -5.76 -7.53
C VAL A 173 -10.26 -5.91 -7.88
N ARG A 174 -10.94 -4.79 -8.07
CA ARG A 174 -12.25 -4.77 -8.71
C ARG A 174 -12.03 -4.96 -10.21
N ALA A 175 -12.94 -5.65 -10.87
CA ALA A 175 -12.97 -5.68 -12.35
C ALA A 175 -13.25 -4.27 -12.88
N ALA A 176 -12.75 -3.96 -14.04
CA ALA A 176 -13.17 -2.79 -14.80
C ALA A 176 -14.66 -2.93 -15.13
N GLU A 177 -15.42 -1.84 -15.00
CA GLU A 177 -16.88 -1.82 -15.24
C GLU A 177 -17.22 -1.45 -16.70
N GLY A 178 -16.20 -1.10 -17.50
CA GLY A 178 -16.33 -0.80 -18.91
C GLY A 178 -16.61 0.69 -19.19
N THR A 179 -16.26 1.58 -18.27
CA THR A 179 -16.30 3.03 -18.50
C THR A 179 -15.37 3.40 -19.65
N ASP A 180 -15.85 4.14 -20.63
CA ASP A 180 -15.00 4.66 -21.70
C ASP A 180 -14.24 5.90 -21.24
N VAL A 181 -13.19 5.64 -20.46
CA VAL A 181 -12.31 6.69 -19.89
C VAL A 181 -11.65 7.52 -20.98
N ARG A 182 -11.36 6.92 -22.17
CA ARG A 182 -10.76 7.67 -23.28
C ARG A 182 -11.73 8.71 -23.83
N ALA A 183 -12.99 8.33 -24.06
CA ALA A 183 -14.01 9.27 -24.51
C ALA A 183 -14.30 10.38 -23.48
N GLU A 184 -14.38 10.04 -22.19
CA GLU A 184 -14.59 11.03 -21.11
C GLU A 184 -13.47 12.07 -21.00
N LEU A 185 -12.23 11.68 -21.30
CA LEU A 185 -11.05 12.54 -21.17
C LEU A 185 -10.58 13.10 -22.53
N ASP A 186 -11.40 13.02 -23.57
CA ASP A 186 -11.09 13.47 -24.94
C ASP A 186 -9.75 12.90 -25.47
N ILE A 187 -9.44 11.64 -25.15
CA ILE A 187 -8.23 10.93 -25.60
C ILE A 187 -8.56 10.20 -26.90
N PRO A 188 -7.81 10.44 -27.99
CA PRO A 188 -8.02 9.70 -29.24
C PRO A 188 -7.91 8.17 -29.01
N PRO A 189 -8.76 7.35 -29.67
CA PRO A 189 -8.79 5.90 -29.45
C PRO A 189 -7.43 5.22 -29.63
N ASP A 190 -6.65 5.64 -30.62
CA ASP A 190 -5.37 5.04 -31.00
C ASP A 190 -4.15 5.77 -30.38
N ALA A 191 -4.36 6.83 -29.58
CA ALA A 191 -3.27 7.56 -28.94
C ALA A 191 -2.55 6.69 -27.92
N PRO A 192 -1.21 6.57 -27.96
CA PRO A 192 -0.47 5.93 -26.87
C PRO A 192 -0.78 6.63 -25.55
N LEU A 193 -1.02 5.84 -24.48
CA LEU A 193 -1.46 6.36 -23.19
C LEU A 193 -0.57 5.88 -22.06
N ILE A 194 0.17 6.81 -21.48
CA ILE A 194 0.87 6.59 -20.20
C ILE A 194 -0.04 7.08 -19.07
N GLY A 195 -0.06 6.38 -17.95
CA GLY A 195 -0.84 6.87 -16.82
C GLY A 195 -0.30 6.49 -15.47
N THR A 196 -0.77 7.22 -14.46
CA THR A 196 -0.52 6.94 -13.05
C THR A 196 -1.75 7.24 -12.21
N VAL A 197 -1.87 6.53 -11.08
CA VAL A 197 -2.96 6.74 -10.12
C VAL A 197 -2.41 6.98 -8.72
N GLY A 198 -2.97 7.94 -8.00
CA GLY A 198 -2.57 8.20 -6.61
C GLY A 198 -2.81 9.62 -6.14
N VAL A 199 -2.55 9.85 -4.85
CA VAL A 199 -2.69 11.18 -4.25
C VAL A 199 -1.57 12.09 -4.75
N LEU A 200 -1.92 13.30 -5.21
CA LEU A 200 -0.96 14.30 -5.72
C LEU A 200 -0.17 14.93 -4.55
N ARG A 201 0.92 14.26 -4.15
CA ARG A 201 1.83 14.67 -3.08
C ARG A 201 3.28 14.72 -3.58
N PRO A 202 4.18 15.50 -2.93
CA PRO A 202 5.59 15.56 -3.29
C PRO A 202 6.27 14.19 -3.36
N GLN A 203 5.86 13.26 -2.48
CA GLN A 203 6.32 11.86 -2.48
C GLN A 203 6.22 11.20 -3.85
N LYS A 204 5.20 11.50 -4.64
CA LYS A 204 4.93 10.87 -5.95
C LYS A 204 5.83 11.41 -7.06
N ALA A 205 6.52 12.53 -6.84
CA ALA A 205 7.44 13.17 -7.78
C ALA A 205 6.89 13.20 -9.22
N LEU A 206 5.62 13.61 -9.35
CA LEU A 206 4.91 13.62 -10.65
C LEU A 206 5.51 14.61 -11.64
N ASP A 207 6.27 15.58 -11.18
CA ASP A 207 7.08 16.47 -12.00
C ASP A 207 8.14 15.70 -12.81
N VAL A 208 8.75 14.66 -12.24
CA VAL A 208 9.67 13.75 -12.95
C VAL A 208 8.95 13.03 -14.10
N LEU A 209 7.76 12.50 -13.84
CA LEU A 209 6.97 11.81 -14.86
C LEU A 209 6.54 12.74 -15.99
N ILE A 210 6.06 13.95 -15.67
CA ILE A 210 5.67 14.95 -16.68
C ILE A 210 6.88 15.28 -17.55
N ARG A 211 8.02 15.65 -16.96
CA ARG A 211 9.24 15.98 -17.70
C ARG A 211 9.77 14.80 -18.54
N ALA A 212 9.65 13.59 -18.04
CA ALA A 212 10.06 12.39 -18.77
C ALA A 212 9.18 12.11 -20.00
N THR A 213 7.93 12.60 -20.00
CA THR A 213 7.00 12.43 -21.11
C THR A 213 7.27 13.42 -22.25
N VAL A 214 7.78 14.63 -21.94
CA VAL A 214 8.00 15.68 -22.95
C VAL A 214 8.85 15.21 -24.15
N PRO A 215 10.04 14.60 -23.95
CA PRO A 215 10.86 14.14 -25.08
C PRO A 215 10.23 13.03 -25.91
N LEU A 216 9.25 12.29 -25.35
CA LEU A 216 8.55 11.22 -26.09
C LEU A 216 7.61 11.75 -27.16
N LEU A 217 7.15 13.00 -27.03
CA LEU A 217 6.25 13.62 -28.01
C LEU A 217 6.89 13.79 -29.40
N ALA A 218 8.22 13.78 -29.49
CA ALA A 218 8.92 13.78 -30.78
C ALA A 218 8.72 12.46 -31.54
N ASP A 219 8.68 11.33 -30.83
CA ASP A 219 8.52 10.00 -31.41
C ASP A 219 7.04 9.58 -31.49
N PHE A 220 6.23 10.08 -30.54
CA PHE A 220 4.80 9.75 -30.40
C PHE A 220 3.96 11.04 -30.30
N PRO A 221 3.69 11.74 -31.42
CA PRO A 221 3.00 13.04 -31.38
C PRO A 221 1.61 13.03 -30.76
N GLU A 222 0.92 11.88 -30.81
CA GLU A 222 -0.42 11.70 -30.21
C GLU A 222 -0.40 11.20 -28.77
N LEU A 223 0.78 10.97 -28.18
CA LEU A 223 0.92 10.49 -26.80
C LEU A 223 0.15 11.37 -25.82
N ARG A 224 -0.52 10.71 -24.87
CA ARG A 224 -1.16 11.34 -23.71
C ARG A 224 -0.60 10.80 -22.40
N LEU A 225 -0.55 11.66 -21.40
CA LEU A 225 -0.28 11.29 -20.01
C LEU A 225 -1.52 11.58 -19.17
N VAL A 226 -2.07 10.56 -18.50
CA VAL A 226 -3.18 10.70 -17.54
C VAL A 226 -2.65 10.55 -16.12
N ILE A 227 -2.95 11.52 -15.27
CA ILE A 227 -2.66 11.52 -13.84
C ILE A 227 -4.00 11.52 -13.11
N ALA A 228 -4.43 10.34 -12.63
CA ALA A 228 -5.67 10.18 -11.89
C ALA A 228 -5.43 10.30 -10.40
N GLY A 229 -6.01 11.33 -9.79
CA GLY A 229 -5.91 11.59 -8.35
C GLY A 229 -6.13 13.05 -8.01
N ALA A 230 -6.26 13.29 -6.71
CA ALA A 230 -6.36 14.62 -6.13
C ALA A 230 -5.29 14.82 -5.06
N GLY A 231 -4.94 16.07 -4.77
CA GLY A 231 -3.97 16.36 -3.71
C GLY A 231 -3.40 17.77 -3.78
N PRO A 232 -2.57 18.10 -2.78
CA PRO A 232 -2.05 19.47 -2.63
C PRO A 232 -1.15 19.94 -3.78
N GLU A 233 -0.50 19.03 -4.52
CA GLU A 233 0.41 19.36 -5.63
C GLU A 233 -0.31 19.77 -6.92
N ARG A 234 -1.66 19.68 -7.00
CA ARG A 234 -2.39 19.95 -8.23
C ARG A 234 -2.00 21.27 -8.90
N LYS A 235 -1.98 22.37 -8.14
CA LYS A 235 -1.64 23.69 -8.68
C LYS A 235 -0.20 23.79 -9.20
N ALA A 236 0.74 23.15 -8.49
CA ALA A 236 2.15 23.12 -8.91
C ALA A 236 2.31 22.31 -10.21
N LEU A 237 1.60 21.19 -10.34
CA LEU A 237 1.61 20.37 -11.55
C LEU A 237 0.94 21.07 -12.73
N GLU A 238 -0.17 21.80 -12.53
CA GLU A 238 -0.81 22.63 -13.57
C GLU A 238 0.17 23.70 -14.10
N ALA A 239 0.89 24.39 -13.21
CA ALA A 239 1.90 25.36 -13.58
C ALA A 239 3.07 24.73 -14.37
N LEU A 240 3.54 23.54 -13.94
CA LEU A 240 4.57 22.80 -14.65
C LEU A 240 4.12 22.39 -16.06
N ILE A 241 2.95 21.79 -16.20
CA ILE A 241 2.36 21.37 -17.47
C ILE A 241 2.30 22.55 -18.45
N HIS A 242 1.89 23.72 -17.95
CA HIS A 242 1.84 24.93 -18.76
C HIS A 242 3.24 25.40 -19.18
N SER A 243 4.21 25.42 -18.24
CA SER A 243 5.58 25.86 -18.53
C SER A 243 6.34 24.92 -19.47
N GLU A 244 6.05 23.62 -19.45
CA GLU A 244 6.63 22.65 -20.37
C GLU A 244 5.90 22.63 -21.75
N GLY A 245 4.81 23.42 -21.91
CA GLY A 245 4.07 23.53 -23.17
C GLY A 245 3.28 22.27 -23.57
N VAL A 246 2.87 21.46 -22.58
CA VAL A 246 2.20 20.16 -22.80
C VAL A 246 0.77 20.10 -22.28
N SER A 247 0.10 21.26 -22.19
CA SER A 247 -1.26 21.37 -21.62
C SER A 247 -2.33 20.58 -22.39
N ASP A 248 -2.10 20.30 -23.65
CA ASP A 248 -2.96 19.48 -24.51
C ASP A 248 -2.59 17.98 -24.49
N ARG A 249 -1.52 17.60 -23.79
CA ARG A 249 -0.97 16.23 -23.73
C ARG A 249 -1.02 15.59 -22.35
N VAL A 250 -1.04 16.38 -21.29
CA VAL A 250 -1.06 15.91 -19.90
C VAL A 250 -2.40 16.25 -19.26
N ILE A 251 -3.10 15.23 -18.79
CA ILE A 251 -4.46 15.31 -18.25
C ILE A 251 -4.41 15.02 -16.74
N LEU A 252 -4.75 16.04 -15.93
CA LEU A 252 -5.00 15.86 -14.50
C LEU A 252 -6.46 15.47 -14.31
N ALA A 253 -6.77 14.17 -14.35
CA ALA A 253 -8.13 13.63 -14.36
C ALA A 253 -8.90 13.82 -13.03
N GLY A 254 -8.25 14.33 -11.97
CA GLY A 254 -8.88 14.49 -10.67
C GLY A 254 -9.06 13.15 -9.93
N PHE A 255 -9.83 13.17 -8.85
CA PHE A 255 -10.19 11.97 -8.13
C PHE A 255 -11.08 11.08 -9.00
N ARG A 256 -10.74 9.79 -9.05
CA ARG A 256 -11.47 8.75 -9.76
C ARG A 256 -11.80 7.61 -8.80
N ASP A 257 -13.01 7.09 -8.83
CA ASP A 257 -13.44 5.89 -8.10
C ASP A 257 -13.46 4.64 -9.00
N ASP A 258 -13.42 4.84 -10.32
CA ASP A 258 -13.29 3.84 -11.38
C ASP A 258 -11.82 3.58 -11.77
N VAL A 259 -10.93 3.55 -10.79
CA VAL A 259 -9.49 3.29 -11.00
C VAL A 259 -9.21 2.07 -11.87
N PRO A 260 -9.94 0.93 -11.76
CA PRO A 260 -9.75 -0.21 -12.65
C PRO A 260 -9.97 0.12 -14.13
N ASP A 261 -10.99 0.93 -14.45
CA ASP A 261 -11.25 1.36 -15.84
C ASP A 261 -10.15 2.28 -16.36
N VAL A 262 -9.69 3.23 -15.52
CA VAL A 262 -8.53 4.07 -15.86
C VAL A 262 -7.32 3.20 -16.21
N ILE A 263 -6.96 2.23 -15.35
CA ILE A 263 -5.78 1.38 -15.55
C ILE A 263 -5.94 0.51 -16.81
N ALA A 264 -7.14 0.00 -17.07
CA ALA A 264 -7.43 -0.84 -18.24
C ALA A 264 -7.23 -0.10 -19.57
N THR A 265 -7.29 1.24 -19.59
CA THR A 265 -7.07 2.04 -20.79
C THR A 265 -5.60 2.36 -21.08
N LEU A 266 -4.69 2.11 -20.12
CA LEU A 266 -3.28 2.48 -20.23
C LEU A 266 -2.50 1.51 -21.10
N ASP A 267 -1.64 2.03 -21.95
CA ASP A 267 -0.60 1.25 -22.61
C ASP A 267 0.60 1.02 -21.70
N VAL A 268 0.91 2.00 -20.83
CA VAL A 268 2.00 1.90 -19.83
C VAL A 268 1.57 2.59 -18.54
N ALA A 269 1.64 1.87 -17.44
CA ALA A 269 1.52 2.45 -16.10
C ALA A 269 2.89 2.95 -15.61
N ALA A 270 2.94 4.14 -15.03
CA ALA A 270 4.17 4.75 -14.56
C ALA A 270 4.10 5.15 -13.08
N SER A 271 5.20 4.98 -12.35
CA SER A 271 5.36 5.47 -10.99
C SER A 271 6.72 6.13 -10.83
N SER A 272 6.74 7.43 -10.58
CA SER A 272 7.95 8.26 -10.43
C SER A 272 8.31 8.56 -8.98
N SER A 273 7.72 7.85 -8.02
CA SER A 273 7.80 8.15 -6.59
C SER A 273 9.22 8.30 -6.07
N ALA A 274 9.43 9.26 -5.16
CA ALA A 274 10.70 9.46 -4.47
C ALA A 274 10.92 8.45 -3.33
N PHE A 275 9.83 7.98 -2.71
CA PHE A 275 9.86 6.91 -1.71
C PHE A 275 8.50 6.21 -1.64
N GLU A 276 8.51 4.93 -1.32
CA GLU A 276 7.31 4.09 -1.12
C GLU A 276 7.54 3.08 -0.01
N GLY A 277 6.45 2.68 0.68
CA GLY A 277 6.47 1.47 1.50
C GLY A 277 6.18 0.25 0.63
N SER A 278 4.91 -0.10 0.49
CA SER A 278 4.43 -1.15 -0.42
C SER A 278 3.23 -0.58 -1.19
N PRO A 279 3.46 0.01 -2.39
CA PRO A 279 2.46 0.83 -3.08
C PRO A 279 1.30 0.00 -3.64
N LEU A 280 0.07 0.27 -3.19
CA LEU A 280 -1.13 -0.43 -3.64
C LEU A 280 -1.39 -0.19 -5.14
N ALA A 281 -1.16 1.03 -5.64
CA ALA A 281 -1.31 1.35 -7.06
C ALA A 281 -0.44 0.45 -7.95
N MET A 282 0.79 0.12 -7.51
CA MET A 282 1.65 -0.81 -8.23
C MET A 282 1.00 -2.19 -8.35
N MET A 283 0.41 -2.69 -7.27
CA MET A 283 -0.28 -3.97 -7.27
C MET A 283 -1.57 -3.93 -8.12
N GLU A 284 -2.22 -2.78 -8.22
CA GLU A 284 -3.36 -2.55 -9.12
C GLU A 284 -2.91 -2.58 -10.59
N PHE A 285 -1.77 -1.97 -10.95
CA PHE A 285 -1.16 -2.08 -12.28
C PHE A 285 -0.78 -3.52 -12.62
N MET A 286 -0.12 -4.22 -11.70
CA MET A 286 0.20 -5.65 -11.85
C MET A 286 -1.05 -6.49 -12.08
N ALA A 287 -2.12 -6.22 -11.35
CA ALA A 287 -3.37 -6.97 -11.45
C ALA A 287 -4.04 -6.81 -12.83
N ALA A 288 -3.99 -5.62 -13.40
CA ALA A 288 -4.46 -5.35 -14.75
C ALA A 288 -3.56 -5.99 -15.82
N GLY A 289 -2.34 -6.41 -15.46
CA GLY A 289 -1.34 -6.86 -16.44
C GLY A 289 -0.80 -5.70 -17.29
N CYS A 290 -0.93 -4.47 -16.80
CA CYS A 290 -0.43 -3.30 -17.49
C CYS A 290 1.11 -3.30 -17.47
N PRO A 291 1.79 -2.97 -18.61
CA PRO A 291 3.22 -2.74 -18.62
C PRO A 291 3.62 -1.64 -17.63
N ILE A 292 4.67 -1.85 -16.83
CA ILE A 292 5.02 -0.98 -15.72
C ILE A 292 6.42 -0.39 -15.89
N VAL A 293 6.53 0.93 -15.69
CA VAL A 293 7.80 1.63 -15.47
C VAL A 293 7.73 2.31 -14.10
N ALA A 294 8.70 2.04 -13.23
CA ALA A 294 8.67 2.57 -11.87
C ALA A 294 10.06 2.97 -11.36
N THR A 295 10.09 3.86 -10.38
CA THR A 295 11.32 4.17 -9.64
C THR A 295 11.66 3.04 -8.67
N ARG A 296 12.96 2.74 -8.54
CA ARG A 296 13.55 1.73 -7.65
C ARG A 296 13.64 2.26 -6.22
N VAL A 297 12.49 2.34 -5.54
CA VAL A 297 12.40 2.91 -4.18
C VAL A 297 11.57 2.03 -3.24
N GLY A 298 11.95 1.98 -1.99
CA GLY A 298 11.21 1.28 -0.93
C GLY A 298 10.87 -0.15 -1.28
N GLY A 299 9.60 -0.52 -1.21
CA GLY A 299 9.12 -1.85 -1.54
C GLY A 299 8.81 -2.08 -3.03
N VAL A 300 9.10 -1.14 -3.94
CA VAL A 300 8.91 -1.38 -5.38
C VAL A 300 9.75 -2.55 -5.88
N PRO A 301 11.06 -2.69 -5.49
CA PRO A 301 11.86 -3.87 -5.86
C PRO A 301 11.35 -5.20 -5.26
N ASP A 302 10.56 -5.16 -4.19
CA ASP A 302 9.93 -6.36 -3.64
C ASP A 302 8.76 -6.84 -4.52
N LEU A 303 8.14 -5.93 -5.29
CA LEU A 303 7.01 -6.20 -6.17
C LEU A 303 7.43 -6.50 -7.60
N ILE A 304 8.41 -5.77 -8.12
CA ILE A 304 8.83 -5.76 -9.54
C ILE A 304 10.31 -6.14 -9.63
N ASP A 305 10.62 -7.27 -10.26
CA ASP A 305 11.96 -7.59 -10.70
C ASP A 305 12.21 -6.91 -12.04
N ASP A 306 13.28 -6.11 -12.10
CA ASP A 306 13.64 -5.29 -13.27
C ASP A 306 13.87 -6.14 -14.54
N GLY A 307 13.26 -5.74 -15.64
CA GLY A 307 13.29 -6.47 -16.91
C GLY A 307 12.44 -7.75 -16.95
N VAL A 308 11.82 -8.16 -15.83
CA VAL A 308 10.97 -9.36 -15.75
C VAL A 308 9.49 -9.01 -15.61
N HIS A 309 9.17 -8.15 -14.65
CA HIS A 309 7.80 -7.74 -14.31
C HIS A 309 7.50 -6.29 -14.74
N GLY A 310 8.50 -5.55 -15.19
CA GLY A 310 8.48 -4.15 -15.55
C GLY A 310 9.89 -3.59 -15.64
N LEU A 311 10.03 -2.30 -15.83
CA LEU A 311 11.34 -1.62 -15.85
C LEU A 311 11.47 -0.71 -14.62
N LEU A 312 12.63 -0.79 -13.96
CA LEU A 312 12.96 0.03 -12.79
C LEU A 312 14.05 1.04 -13.14
N VAL A 313 13.82 2.30 -12.76
CA VAL A 313 14.75 3.42 -12.94
C VAL A 313 15.10 4.06 -11.60
N ASP A 314 16.19 4.83 -11.54
CA ASP A 314 16.54 5.51 -10.30
C ASP A 314 15.58 6.66 -9.99
N SER A 315 15.39 6.96 -8.71
CA SER A 315 14.52 8.06 -8.28
C SER A 315 15.07 9.41 -8.75
N GLY A 316 14.21 10.24 -9.35
CA GLY A 316 14.59 11.54 -9.90
C GLY A 316 15.29 11.49 -11.26
N ASP A 317 15.54 10.31 -11.82
CA ASP A 317 16.17 10.15 -13.14
C ASP A 317 15.13 10.33 -14.26
N VAL A 318 14.94 11.57 -14.70
CA VAL A 318 14.06 11.93 -15.81
C VAL A 318 14.51 11.25 -17.12
N ALA A 319 15.81 11.18 -17.39
CA ALA A 319 16.32 10.59 -18.64
C ALA A 319 16.11 9.07 -18.67
N GLY A 320 16.42 8.38 -17.57
CA GLY A 320 16.17 6.93 -17.42
C GLY A 320 14.68 6.60 -17.54
N MET A 321 13.80 7.41 -16.91
CA MET A 321 12.34 7.26 -17.02
C MET A 321 11.90 7.43 -18.49
N THR A 322 12.39 8.44 -19.22
CA THR A 322 12.11 8.64 -20.63
C THR A 322 12.51 7.42 -21.49
N VAL A 323 13.72 6.90 -21.27
CA VAL A 323 14.22 5.72 -22.01
C VAL A 323 13.37 4.48 -21.72
N ALA A 324 13.03 4.24 -20.46
CA ALA A 324 12.21 3.10 -20.06
C ALA A 324 10.78 3.19 -20.64
N LEU A 325 10.14 4.35 -20.58
CA LEU A 325 8.83 4.59 -21.17
C LEU A 325 8.85 4.41 -22.69
N ARG A 326 9.87 4.98 -23.37
CA ARG A 326 10.05 4.79 -24.81
C ARG A 326 10.15 3.31 -25.18
N ARG A 327 10.95 2.53 -24.43
CA ARG A 327 11.10 1.09 -24.65
C ARG A 327 9.77 0.36 -24.55
N MET A 328 8.97 0.64 -23.49
CA MET A 328 7.67 0.01 -23.31
C MET A 328 6.67 0.36 -24.43
N LEU A 329 6.70 1.58 -24.95
CA LEU A 329 5.83 2.01 -26.05
C LEU A 329 6.28 1.44 -27.40
N THR A 330 7.57 1.22 -27.62
CA THR A 330 8.13 0.74 -28.89
C THR A 330 8.06 -0.78 -29.00
N ASP A 331 8.43 -1.50 -27.94
CA ASP A 331 8.42 -2.98 -27.90
C ASP A 331 7.19 -3.47 -27.12
N ARG A 332 6.01 -3.32 -27.74
CA ARG A 332 4.72 -3.66 -27.12
C ARG A 332 4.61 -5.14 -26.73
N GLU A 333 5.18 -6.04 -27.53
CA GLU A 333 5.11 -7.47 -27.23
C GLU A 333 5.87 -7.80 -25.94
N ALA A 334 7.11 -7.37 -25.82
CA ALA A 334 7.89 -7.57 -24.60
C ALA A 334 7.25 -6.85 -23.38
N ALA A 335 6.68 -5.65 -23.59
CA ALA A 335 6.00 -4.91 -22.55
C ALA A 335 4.76 -5.68 -22.01
N LEU A 336 3.93 -6.21 -22.88
CA LEU A 336 2.75 -7.02 -22.50
C LEU A 336 3.17 -8.32 -21.78
N GLN A 337 4.23 -8.98 -22.24
CA GLN A 337 4.76 -10.16 -21.57
C GLN A 337 5.26 -9.85 -20.14
N MET A 338 5.87 -8.67 -19.92
CA MET A 338 6.23 -8.21 -18.56
C MET A 338 4.98 -7.98 -17.71
N GLY A 339 3.95 -7.34 -18.26
CA GLY A 339 2.67 -7.13 -17.59
C GLY A 339 1.98 -8.43 -17.17
N ASP A 340 1.97 -9.44 -18.07
CA ASP A 340 1.39 -10.75 -17.77
C ASP A 340 2.14 -11.47 -16.63
N ARG A 341 3.48 -11.43 -16.64
CA ARG A 341 4.28 -11.97 -15.54
C ARG A 341 4.02 -11.24 -14.23
N ALA A 342 3.88 -9.91 -14.27
CA ALA A 342 3.54 -9.10 -13.11
C ALA A 342 2.17 -9.49 -12.55
N ARG A 343 1.17 -9.70 -13.40
CA ARG A 343 -0.18 -10.14 -13.01
C ARG A 343 -0.16 -11.50 -12.32
N GLU A 344 0.59 -12.47 -12.86
CA GLU A 344 0.71 -13.79 -12.24
C GLU A 344 1.42 -13.74 -10.89
N ARG A 345 2.52 -12.96 -10.77
CA ARG A 345 3.20 -12.74 -9.49
C ARG A 345 2.26 -12.13 -8.46
N ARG A 346 1.52 -11.08 -8.84
CA ARG A 346 0.54 -10.43 -7.94
C ARG A 346 -0.50 -11.42 -7.44
N ARG A 347 -1.07 -12.24 -8.33
CA ARG A 347 -2.08 -13.23 -7.97
C ARG A 347 -1.56 -14.24 -6.95
N ARG A 348 -0.30 -14.65 -7.09
CA ARG A 348 0.34 -15.65 -6.24
C ARG A 348 0.79 -15.10 -4.88
N GLU A 349 1.31 -13.86 -4.84
CA GLU A 349 2.06 -13.35 -3.69
C GLU A 349 1.38 -12.17 -3.00
N PHE A 350 0.64 -11.34 -3.76
CA PHE A 350 0.09 -10.04 -3.31
C PHE A 350 -1.43 -9.96 -3.46
N ASP A 351 -2.10 -11.09 -3.66
CA ASP A 351 -3.55 -11.14 -3.51
C ASP A 351 -3.90 -10.91 -2.04
N LEU A 352 -4.93 -10.09 -1.78
CA LEU A 352 -5.32 -9.76 -0.42
C LEU A 352 -5.68 -11.00 0.39
N ASP A 353 -6.32 -11.98 -0.22
CA ASP A 353 -6.71 -13.22 0.49
C ASP A 353 -5.47 -14.07 0.86
N VAL A 354 -4.39 -14.00 0.06
CA VAL A 354 -3.08 -14.59 0.43
C VAL A 354 -2.51 -13.89 1.65
N VAL A 355 -2.51 -12.55 1.64
CA VAL A 355 -1.96 -11.76 2.74
C VAL A 355 -2.79 -11.93 4.02
N VAL A 356 -4.12 -11.97 3.91
CA VAL A 356 -5.00 -12.23 5.07
C VAL A 356 -4.72 -13.61 5.67
N ARG A 357 -4.59 -14.69 4.85
CA ARG A 357 -4.22 -16.01 5.36
C ARG A 357 -2.87 -16.01 6.08
N ARG A 358 -1.87 -15.26 5.59
CA ARG A 358 -0.59 -15.08 6.28
C ARG A 358 -0.74 -14.43 7.65
N PHE A 359 -1.58 -13.40 7.77
CA PHE A 359 -1.88 -12.80 9.07
C PHE A 359 -2.64 -13.74 10.00
N GLN A 360 -3.60 -14.52 9.50
CA GLN A 360 -4.29 -15.53 10.29
C GLN A 360 -3.31 -16.55 10.86
N ALA A 361 -2.45 -17.11 10.02
CA ALA A 361 -1.40 -18.05 10.44
C ALA A 361 -0.42 -17.42 11.44
N LEU A 362 -0.04 -16.17 11.24
CA LEU A 362 0.82 -15.42 12.15
C LEU A 362 0.16 -15.23 13.53
N TYR A 363 -1.12 -14.86 13.58
CA TYR A 363 -1.84 -14.69 14.85
C TYR A 363 -1.92 -16.01 15.62
N GLU A 364 -2.24 -17.10 14.96
CA GLU A 364 -2.31 -18.44 15.59
C GLU A 364 -0.94 -18.89 16.10
N LEU A 365 0.09 -18.75 15.29
CA LEU A 365 1.46 -19.07 15.64
C LEU A 365 1.91 -18.32 16.90
N LEU A 366 1.69 -17.00 16.93
CA LEU A 366 2.04 -16.16 18.08
C LEU A 366 1.17 -16.46 19.30
N ARG A 367 -0.11 -16.78 19.10
CA ARG A 367 -1.05 -17.17 20.19
C ARG A 367 -0.66 -18.48 20.85
N ALA A 368 -0.09 -19.40 20.08
CA ALA A 368 0.48 -20.66 20.59
C ALA A 368 1.81 -20.47 21.34
N GLY A 369 2.33 -19.23 21.45
CA GLY A 369 3.57 -18.92 22.16
C GLY A 369 4.83 -19.09 21.32
N ASN A 370 4.70 -19.32 20.02
CA ASN A 370 5.84 -19.43 19.11
C ASN A 370 6.42 -18.06 18.77
N ARG A 371 7.65 -18.03 18.25
CA ARG A 371 8.28 -16.81 17.75
C ARG A 371 7.78 -16.48 16.33
N PRO A 372 7.87 -15.22 15.91
CA PRO A 372 7.66 -14.87 14.51
C PRO A 372 8.58 -15.72 13.60
N PRO A 373 8.13 -16.10 12.39
CA PRO A 373 8.98 -16.81 11.45
C PRO A 373 10.06 -15.87 10.87
N GLU A 374 11.10 -16.42 10.28
CA GLU A 374 12.14 -15.64 9.62
C GLU A 374 11.66 -15.04 8.29
N SER A 375 10.77 -15.77 7.61
CA SER A 375 10.15 -15.36 6.34
C SER A 375 8.64 -15.56 6.37
N VAL A 376 7.93 -14.66 5.68
CA VAL A 376 6.49 -14.76 5.50
C VAL A 376 6.07 -16.02 4.74
N THR A 377 6.94 -16.59 3.92
CA THR A 377 6.66 -17.82 3.16
C THR A 377 6.53 -19.06 4.06
N GLU A 378 7.06 -19.02 5.26
CA GLU A 378 6.85 -20.09 6.26
C GLU A 378 5.39 -20.13 6.74
N LEU A 379 4.65 -19.04 6.58
CA LEU A 379 3.21 -18.95 6.90
C LEU A 379 2.33 -19.52 5.77
N ASP A 380 2.88 -19.81 4.60
CA ASP A 380 2.17 -20.41 3.46
C ASP A 380 2.05 -21.94 3.56
N GLY A 381 2.18 -22.53 4.73
CA GLY A 381 2.48 -23.92 5.13
C GLY A 381 1.58 -25.06 4.63
N GLU A 382 0.65 -24.87 3.71
CA GLU A 382 -0.18 -25.95 3.17
C GLU A 382 0.20 -26.42 1.75
N ARG A 383 1.17 -25.77 1.08
CA ARG A 383 1.59 -26.18 -0.28
C ARG A 383 2.81 -27.11 -0.34
N GLN A 384 3.50 -27.36 0.76
CA GLN A 384 4.63 -28.30 0.78
C GLN A 384 4.21 -29.80 0.90
N GLY A 385 2.98 -30.09 1.33
CA GLY A 385 2.45 -31.47 1.40
C GLY A 385 2.09 -32.09 0.05
N ASP A 386 1.77 -31.29 -0.98
CA ASP A 386 1.29 -31.81 -2.28
C ASP A 386 2.39 -32.02 -3.34
N ARG A 387 3.67 -31.72 -3.03
CA ARG A 387 4.79 -31.99 -3.96
C ARG A 387 5.49 -33.33 -3.77
N ALA A 388 5.03 -34.18 -2.86
CA ALA A 388 5.65 -35.47 -2.55
C ALA A 388 4.86 -36.68 -3.03
N ALA A 389 4.07 -36.59 -4.09
CA ALA A 389 3.40 -37.77 -4.69
C ALA A 389 3.33 -37.65 -6.21
N VAL A 390 4.49 -37.71 -6.89
CA VAL A 390 4.55 -38.20 -8.28
C VAL A 390 5.27 -39.52 -8.23
N PRO A 391 4.58 -40.67 -8.44
CA PRO A 391 5.23 -41.97 -8.56
C PRO A 391 6.02 -42.00 -9.87
N ARG A 392 7.16 -42.68 -9.83
CA ARG A 392 8.07 -42.99 -10.95
C ARG A 392 7.38 -43.83 -12.02
#